data_dc42bbbeb69a39b7d39abe2004863aac
#
_entry.id   dc42bbbeb69a39b7d39abe2004863aac
#
_cell.length_a   1.000
_cell.length_b   1.000
_cell.length_c   1.000
_cell.angle_alpha   90.00
_cell.angle_beta   90.00
_cell.angle_gamma   90.00
#
_symmetry.space_group_name_H-M   'P 1'
#
loop_
_entity.id
_entity.type
_entity.pdbx_description
1 polymer ?
#
loop_
_entity_poly.entity_id
_entity_poly.type
_entity_poly.pdbx_seq_one_letter_code
_entity_poly.pdbx_strand_id
1 'polypeptide(L)'
;MSKIMMTDMGVLPDQESRALYHEALSVSSAEPLPTDDIMQDLGEQYVAKGAYTCDYDCFKALYQAHARSIERSGIPSHVAIVSVTPCIKGGATRDHTRVMEELEGAMRQSLRRGDVITRCSASQFIAMLINANGENSRRVCERVISAFEAQHREADYRVDYEIRAVQGEWQA
;
A
#
# COMPACT_ATOMS: atom_id res chain seq x y z
N MET A 1 -0.73 -15.77 21.87
CA MET A 1 0.27 -14.69 21.94
C MET A 1 0.09 -13.64 20.85
N SER A 2 -0.16 -14.02 19.59
CA SER A 2 -0.36 -13.05 18.48
C SER A 2 -1.55 -12.10 18.68
N LYS A 3 -2.64 -12.59 19.25
CA LYS A 3 -3.86 -11.79 19.54
C LYS A 3 -3.62 -10.67 20.57
N ILE A 4 -2.69 -10.88 21.51
CA ILE A 4 -2.33 -9.89 22.54
C ILE A 4 -1.47 -8.78 21.97
N MET A 5 -0.53 -9.08 21.05
CA MET A 5 0.31 -8.06 20.41
C MET A 5 -0.45 -7.14 19.46
N MET A 6 -1.46 -7.65 18.72
CA MET A 6 -2.29 -6.83 17.83
C MET A 6 -3.22 -5.87 18.57
N THR A 7 -3.68 -6.24 19.77
CA THR A 7 -4.68 -5.44 20.51
C THR A 7 -4.05 -4.31 21.31
N ASP A 8 -2.82 -4.51 21.82
CA ASP A 8 -2.20 -3.55 22.73
C ASP A 8 -1.27 -2.52 22.10
N MET A 9 -0.71 -2.78 20.91
CA MET A 9 0.32 -1.87 20.33
C MET A 9 0.05 -1.38 18.92
N GLY A 10 -0.98 -1.85 18.21
CA GLY A 10 -1.30 -1.41 16.85
C GLY A 10 -0.19 -1.69 15.81
N VAL A 11 0.80 -2.51 16.16
CA VAL A 11 1.94 -2.85 15.32
C VAL A 11 1.71 -4.22 14.71
N LEU A 12 1.77 -4.31 13.39
CA LEU A 12 1.78 -5.60 12.69
C LEU A 12 3.02 -6.40 13.12
N PRO A 13 2.87 -7.71 13.41
CA PRO A 13 4.00 -8.56 13.73
C PRO A 13 5.05 -8.51 12.61
N ASP A 14 6.32 -8.43 12.96
CA ASP A 14 7.41 -8.53 12.01
C ASP A 14 7.47 -9.93 11.34
N GLN A 15 8.33 -10.06 10.35
CA GLN A 15 8.43 -11.29 9.54
C GLN A 15 8.83 -12.49 10.39
N GLU A 16 9.66 -12.28 11.41
CA GLU A 16 10.13 -13.32 12.33
C GLU A 16 9.00 -13.79 13.27
N SER A 17 8.23 -12.85 13.80
CA SER A 17 7.03 -13.15 14.60
C SER A 17 5.96 -13.89 13.80
N ARG A 18 5.80 -13.56 12.51
CA ARG A 18 4.87 -14.29 11.61
C ARG A 18 5.36 -15.70 11.32
N ALA A 19 6.67 -15.90 11.09
CA ALA A 19 7.26 -17.21 10.87
C ALA A 19 7.09 -18.11 12.09
N LEU A 20 7.38 -17.59 13.30
CA LEU A 20 7.16 -18.28 14.56
C LEU A 20 5.68 -18.62 14.80
N TYR A 21 4.76 -17.73 14.42
CA TYR A 21 3.33 -17.99 14.51
C TYR A 21 2.89 -19.11 13.55
N HIS A 22 3.38 -19.11 12.30
CA HIS A 22 3.11 -20.19 11.36
C HIS A 22 3.73 -21.53 11.81
N GLU A 23 4.93 -21.51 12.35
CA GLU A 23 5.55 -22.70 12.93
C GLU A 23 4.76 -23.22 14.14
N ALA A 24 4.32 -22.34 15.02
CA ALA A 24 3.47 -22.69 16.16
C ALA A 24 2.11 -23.25 15.72
N LEU A 25 1.50 -22.73 14.65
CA LEU A 25 0.28 -23.29 14.07
C LEU A 25 0.50 -24.67 13.44
N SER A 26 1.67 -24.91 12.83
CA SER A 26 1.99 -26.23 12.24
C SER A 26 2.26 -27.33 13.27
N VAL A 27 2.64 -26.95 14.48
CA VAL A 27 2.93 -27.88 15.60
C VAL A 27 1.73 -28.09 16.53
N SER A 28 0.74 -27.21 16.50
CA SER A 28 -0.23 -27.01 17.59
C SER A 28 -1.57 -27.69 17.42
N SER A 29 -1.82 -28.66 16.65
CA SER A 29 -2.95 -29.59 16.82
C SER A 29 -3.39 -30.24 15.50
N ALA A 30 -3.64 -31.53 15.56
CA ALA A 30 -4.29 -32.34 14.54
C ALA A 30 -5.81 -31.99 14.38
N GLU A 31 -6.35 -31.09 15.20
CA GLU A 31 -7.76 -30.70 15.12
C GLU A 31 -7.95 -29.49 14.20
N PRO A 32 -8.91 -29.56 13.28
CA PRO A 32 -9.23 -28.44 12.40
C PRO A 32 -9.76 -27.24 13.20
N LEU A 33 -9.33 -26.04 12.87
CA LEU A 33 -9.85 -24.82 13.45
C LEU A 33 -11.33 -24.62 13.04
N PRO A 34 -12.19 -24.14 13.95
CA PRO A 34 -13.55 -23.75 13.60
C PRO A 34 -13.57 -22.69 12.48
N THR A 35 -14.46 -22.85 11.51
CA THR A 35 -14.57 -21.93 10.37
C THR A 35 -14.82 -20.50 10.82
N ASP A 36 -15.63 -20.29 11.84
CA ASP A 36 -15.95 -18.96 12.38
C ASP A 36 -14.72 -18.26 12.96
N ASP A 37 -13.83 -19.00 13.62
CA ASP A 37 -12.58 -18.46 14.15
C ASP A 37 -11.65 -18.03 13.02
N ILE A 38 -11.55 -18.83 11.95
CA ILE A 38 -10.79 -18.49 10.74
C ILE A 38 -11.36 -17.22 10.09
N MET A 39 -12.67 -17.15 9.91
CA MET A 39 -13.32 -16.00 9.30
C MET A 39 -13.19 -14.73 10.14
N GLN A 40 -13.24 -14.86 11.47
CA GLN A 40 -13.01 -13.74 12.37
C GLN A 40 -11.56 -13.22 12.29
N ASP A 41 -10.59 -14.13 12.17
CA ASP A 41 -9.17 -13.77 12.05
C ASP A 41 -8.84 -13.11 10.68
N LEU A 42 -9.50 -13.57 9.61
CA LEU A 42 -9.37 -12.98 8.26
C LEU A 42 -10.07 -11.63 8.12
N GLY A 43 -11.07 -11.36 8.97
CA GLY A 43 -11.82 -10.12 8.92
C GLY A 43 -10.99 -8.90 9.36
N GLU A 44 -11.17 -7.76 8.68
CA GLU A 44 -10.61 -6.50 9.15
C GLU A 44 -11.23 -6.13 10.50
N GLN A 45 -10.43 -6.11 11.55
CA GLN A 45 -10.88 -5.70 12.90
C GLN A 45 -11.11 -4.19 13.00
N TYR A 46 -10.48 -3.41 12.13
CA TYR A 46 -10.63 -1.96 12.04
C TYR A 46 -10.78 -1.52 10.59
N VAL A 47 -11.92 -0.91 10.29
CA VAL A 47 -12.19 -0.35 8.95
C VAL A 47 -11.50 0.99 8.81
N ALA A 48 -10.26 0.98 8.34
CA ALA A 48 -9.55 2.21 7.98
C ALA A 48 -10.21 2.88 6.77
N LYS A 49 -10.26 4.21 6.78
CA LYS A 49 -10.66 5.00 5.59
C LYS A 49 -9.51 5.07 4.61
N GLY A 50 -9.82 4.99 3.31
CA GLY A 50 -8.84 5.11 2.23
C GLY A 50 -8.11 3.81 1.90
N ALA A 51 -7.01 3.91 1.15
CA ALA A 51 -6.25 2.78 0.66
C ALA A 51 -5.64 1.93 1.77
N TYR A 52 -5.54 0.62 1.51
CA TYR A 52 -4.83 -0.30 2.38
C TYR A 52 -3.32 -0.05 2.31
N THR A 53 -2.69 0.17 3.46
CA THR A 53 -1.25 0.38 3.55
C THR A 53 -0.59 -0.89 4.09
N CYS A 54 0.43 -1.39 3.41
CA CYS A 54 1.18 -2.58 3.82
C CYS A 54 2.69 -2.41 3.53
N ASP A 55 3.50 -3.35 4.02
CA ASP A 55 4.90 -3.46 3.63
C ASP A 55 5.06 -3.92 2.16
N TYR A 56 6.28 -3.80 1.63
CA TYR A 56 6.56 -4.10 0.24
C TYR A 56 6.38 -5.58 -0.11
N ASP A 57 6.66 -6.50 0.80
CA ASP A 57 6.50 -7.95 0.55
C ASP A 57 5.02 -8.34 0.50
N CYS A 58 4.21 -7.79 1.39
CA CYS A 58 2.77 -7.93 1.34
C CYS A 58 2.20 -7.34 0.04
N PHE A 59 2.63 -6.13 -0.34
CA PHE A 59 2.24 -5.51 -1.60
C PHE A 59 2.55 -6.40 -2.80
N LYS A 60 3.76 -6.96 -2.86
CA LYS A 60 4.19 -7.88 -3.91
C LYS A 60 3.31 -9.13 -4.01
N ALA A 61 2.97 -9.72 -2.88
CA ALA A 61 2.07 -10.87 -2.83
C ALA A 61 0.66 -10.52 -3.35
N LEU A 62 0.11 -9.38 -2.92
CA LEU A 62 -1.18 -8.87 -3.39
C LEU A 62 -1.15 -8.54 -4.89
N TYR A 63 -0.08 -7.90 -5.38
CA TYR A 63 0.11 -7.63 -6.80
C TYR A 63 0.09 -8.92 -7.63
N GLN A 64 0.87 -9.93 -7.25
CA GLN A 64 0.94 -11.20 -7.97
C GLN A 64 -0.41 -11.94 -7.97
N ALA A 65 -1.11 -11.96 -6.83
CA ALA A 65 -2.44 -12.55 -6.74
C ALA A 65 -3.45 -11.81 -7.63
N HIS A 66 -3.40 -10.48 -7.63
CA HIS A 66 -4.29 -9.63 -8.42
C HIS A 66 -4.00 -9.74 -9.92
N ALA A 67 -2.73 -9.77 -10.33
CA ALA A 67 -2.31 -9.96 -11.72
C ALA A 67 -2.89 -11.25 -12.32
N ARG A 68 -2.82 -12.38 -11.59
CA ARG A 68 -3.46 -13.64 -11.98
C ARG A 68 -4.98 -13.54 -12.09
N SER A 69 -5.61 -12.72 -11.24
CA SER A 69 -7.06 -12.49 -11.32
C SER A 69 -7.46 -11.71 -12.57
N ILE A 70 -6.65 -10.75 -13.00
CA ILE A 70 -6.89 -9.93 -14.20
C ILE A 70 -6.89 -10.79 -15.46
N GLU A 71 -6.00 -11.77 -15.57
CA GLU A 71 -5.94 -12.69 -16.72
C GLU A 71 -7.29 -13.39 -16.99
N ARG A 72 -8.07 -13.65 -15.94
CA ARG A 72 -9.39 -14.27 -16.06
C ARG A 72 -10.53 -13.27 -16.19
N SER A 73 -10.46 -12.16 -15.47
CA SER A 73 -11.54 -11.18 -15.43
C SER A 73 -11.52 -10.20 -16.59
N GLY A 74 -10.33 -9.93 -17.15
CA GLY A 74 -10.11 -8.88 -18.16
C GLY A 74 -10.32 -7.46 -17.64
N ILE A 75 -10.57 -7.27 -16.34
CA ILE A 75 -10.79 -5.93 -15.75
C ILE A 75 -9.45 -5.27 -15.50
N PRO A 76 -9.16 -4.13 -16.16
CA PRO A 76 -7.86 -3.51 -16.08
C PRO A 76 -7.59 -2.94 -14.68
N SER A 77 -6.35 -3.07 -14.24
CA SER A 77 -5.81 -2.40 -13.06
C SER A 77 -4.43 -1.84 -13.40
N HIS A 78 -4.03 -0.82 -12.68
CA HIS A 78 -2.75 -0.15 -12.89
C HIS A 78 -1.98 -0.01 -11.60
N VAL A 79 -0.66 0.07 -11.72
CA VAL A 79 0.19 0.57 -10.65
C VAL A 79 0.64 1.98 -10.99
N ALA A 80 0.68 2.83 -9.97
CA ALA A 80 1.23 4.17 -10.03
C ALA A 80 2.45 4.24 -9.12
N ILE A 81 3.60 4.61 -9.68
CA ILE A 81 4.81 4.89 -8.92
C ILE A 81 4.87 6.40 -8.73
N VAL A 82 4.80 6.85 -7.49
CA VAL A 82 4.82 8.27 -7.13
C VAL A 82 6.17 8.59 -6.52
N SER A 83 6.90 9.52 -7.13
CA SER A 83 8.27 9.88 -6.78
C SER A 83 8.34 11.31 -6.26
N VAL A 84 9.09 11.52 -5.17
CA VAL A 84 9.34 12.83 -4.57
C VAL A 84 10.79 13.23 -4.80
N THR A 85 10.99 14.37 -5.45
CA THR A 85 12.33 14.90 -5.73
C THR A 85 12.50 16.25 -5.05
N PRO A 86 13.55 16.46 -4.24
CA PRO A 86 13.85 17.76 -3.66
C PRO A 86 14.16 18.79 -4.76
N CYS A 87 13.54 19.98 -4.68
CA CYS A 87 13.88 21.11 -5.53
C CYS A 87 14.94 21.94 -4.81
N ILE A 88 16.21 21.81 -5.22
CA ILE A 88 17.33 22.57 -4.64
C ILE A 88 17.21 24.03 -5.09
N LYS A 89 16.49 24.84 -4.32
CA LYS A 89 16.56 26.30 -4.39
C LYS A 89 16.84 26.80 -2.97
N GLY A 90 18.12 26.97 -2.66
CA GLY A 90 18.73 27.77 -1.60
C GLY A 90 17.88 28.08 -0.35
N GLY A 91 17.49 27.10 0.41
CA GLY A 91 16.74 27.27 1.65
C GLY A 91 16.83 25.99 2.51
N ALA A 92 16.50 26.07 3.79
CA ALA A 92 16.45 24.93 4.68
C ALA A 92 15.48 23.89 4.12
N THR A 93 16.01 22.76 3.65
CA THR A 93 15.23 21.64 3.14
C THR A 93 14.33 21.13 4.28
N ARG A 94 13.01 21.08 4.06
CA ARG A 94 12.11 20.39 4.98
C ARG A 94 12.61 18.95 5.20
N ASP A 95 12.36 18.43 6.39
CA ASP A 95 12.64 17.04 6.69
C ASP A 95 11.94 16.13 5.65
N HIS A 96 12.72 15.43 4.86
CA HIS A 96 12.24 14.53 3.81
C HIS A 96 11.29 13.46 4.36
N THR A 97 11.54 12.99 5.57
CA THR A 97 10.67 12.02 6.26
C THR A 97 9.27 12.58 6.43
N ARG A 98 9.15 13.82 6.89
CA ARG A 98 7.87 14.49 7.07
C ARG A 98 7.12 14.67 5.74
N VAL A 99 7.84 15.04 4.68
CA VAL A 99 7.24 15.19 3.33
C VAL A 99 6.67 13.86 2.83
N MET A 100 7.37 12.76 3.09
CA MET A 100 6.90 11.43 2.72
C MET A 100 5.68 11.00 3.53
N GLU A 101 5.61 11.31 4.83
CA GLU A 101 4.43 11.05 5.68
C GLU A 101 3.20 11.86 5.20
N GLU A 102 3.41 13.12 4.85
CA GLU A 102 2.36 14.00 4.33
C GLU A 102 1.85 13.51 2.96
N LEU A 103 2.75 13.04 2.07
CA LEU A 103 2.35 12.41 0.81
C LEU A 103 1.57 11.11 1.04
N GLU A 104 2.00 10.26 1.97
CA GLU A 104 1.26 9.06 2.36
C GLU A 104 -0.15 9.40 2.81
N GLY A 105 -0.29 10.42 3.66
CA GLY A 105 -1.58 10.93 4.11
C GLY A 105 -2.48 11.39 2.96
N ALA A 106 -1.94 12.15 2.00
CA ALA A 106 -2.64 12.59 0.81
C ALA A 106 -3.07 11.41 -0.08
N MET A 107 -2.19 10.42 -0.26
CA MET A 107 -2.52 9.19 -0.99
C MET A 107 -3.66 8.43 -0.32
N ARG A 108 -3.58 8.17 0.98
CA ARG A 108 -4.62 7.45 1.74
C ARG A 108 -5.98 8.13 1.66
N GLN A 109 -6.02 9.46 1.72
CA GLN A 109 -7.27 10.22 1.63
C GLN A 109 -7.86 10.27 0.21
N SER A 110 -7.00 10.25 -0.80
CA SER A 110 -7.40 10.36 -2.20
C SER A 110 -7.72 9.03 -2.86
N LEU A 111 -7.20 7.93 -2.34
CA LEU A 111 -7.38 6.59 -2.89
C LEU A 111 -8.60 5.89 -2.26
N ARG A 112 -9.13 4.90 -2.98
CA ARG A 112 -10.28 4.12 -2.53
C ARG A 112 -9.84 3.04 -1.55
N ARG A 113 -10.79 2.55 -0.75
CA ARG A 113 -10.54 1.47 0.21
C ARG A 113 -9.98 0.18 -0.41
N GLY A 114 -10.35 -0.12 -1.65
CA GLY A 114 -9.84 -1.29 -2.37
C GLY A 114 -8.45 -1.11 -2.98
N ASP A 115 -7.91 0.12 -3.02
CA ASP A 115 -6.56 0.38 -3.52
C ASP A 115 -5.54 0.02 -2.44
N VAL A 116 -4.32 -0.32 -2.86
CA VAL A 116 -3.23 -0.72 -1.96
C VAL A 116 -2.03 0.19 -2.18
N ILE A 117 -1.41 0.65 -1.11
CA ILE A 117 -0.19 1.46 -1.17
C ILE A 117 0.92 0.87 -0.31
N THR A 118 2.15 1.10 -0.75
CA THR A 118 3.36 0.80 0.01
C THR A 118 4.45 1.79 -0.30
N ARG A 119 5.35 2.01 0.66
CA ARG A 119 6.59 2.73 0.43
C ARG A 119 7.63 1.77 -0.13
N CYS A 120 8.11 2.02 -1.35
CA CYS A 120 9.07 1.14 -2.01
C CYS A 120 10.51 1.66 -1.95
N SER A 121 10.71 2.95 -1.62
CA SER A 121 12.04 3.52 -1.40
C SER A 121 11.98 4.72 -0.45
N ALA A 122 13.13 5.33 -0.17
CA ALA A 122 13.19 6.55 0.64
C ALA A 122 12.34 7.70 0.06
N SER A 123 12.17 7.75 -1.28
CA SER A 123 11.53 8.85 -2.01
C SER A 123 10.36 8.41 -2.90
N GLN A 124 9.88 7.16 -2.76
CA GLN A 124 8.86 6.63 -3.65
C GLN A 124 7.81 5.81 -2.92
N PHE A 125 6.56 6.01 -3.34
CA PHE A 125 5.44 5.12 -3.07
C PHE A 125 5.02 4.41 -4.36
N ILE A 126 4.47 3.22 -4.20
CA ILE A 126 3.76 2.50 -5.25
C ILE A 126 2.31 2.26 -4.80
N ALA A 127 1.37 2.56 -5.68
CA ALA A 127 -0.05 2.31 -5.46
C ALA A 127 -0.58 1.33 -6.49
N MET A 128 -1.35 0.34 -6.06
CA MET A 128 -2.13 -0.53 -6.95
C MET A 128 -3.57 -0.03 -7.00
N LEU A 129 -3.97 0.46 -8.17
CA LEU A 129 -5.28 1.03 -8.47
C LEU A 129 -6.16 -0.07 -9.08
N ILE A 130 -6.98 -0.66 -8.24
CA ILE A 130 -7.79 -1.84 -8.59
C ILE A 130 -9.00 -1.43 -9.42
N ASN A 131 -9.26 -2.16 -10.51
CA ASN A 131 -10.38 -1.90 -11.42
C ASN A 131 -10.37 -0.46 -11.97
N ALA A 132 -9.20 0.06 -12.29
CA ALA A 132 -9.00 1.37 -12.87
C ALA A 132 -8.30 1.25 -14.22
N ASN A 133 -8.86 1.87 -15.27
CA ASN A 133 -8.19 2.03 -16.55
C ASN A 133 -7.12 3.14 -16.49
N GLY A 134 -6.32 3.28 -17.55
CA GLY A 134 -5.22 4.24 -17.57
C GLY A 134 -5.66 5.70 -17.38
N GLU A 135 -6.82 6.09 -17.91
CA GLU A 135 -7.36 7.45 -17.75
C GLU A 135 -7.80 7.72 -16.31
N ASN A 136 -8.53 6.80 -15.71
CA ASN A 136 -8.95 6.90 -14.32
C ASN A 136 -7.74 6.88 -13.37
N SER A 137 -6.74 6.06 -13.67
CA SER A 137 -5.49 6.01 -12.89
C SER A 137 -4.75 7.34 -12.93
N ARG A 138 -4.69 8.00 -14.10
CA ARG A 138 -4.10 9.34 -14.23
C ARG A 138 -4.85 10.37 -13.40
N ARG A 139 -6.17 10.42 -13.50
CA ARG A 139 -7.01 11.34 -12.71
C ARG A 139 -6.82 11.14 -11.19
N VAL A 140 -6.65 9.89 -10.78
CA VAL A 140 -6.37 9.57 -9.36
C VAL A 140 -5.01 10.14 -8.94
N CYS A 141 -3.95 9.93 -9.74
CA CYS A 141 -2.62 10.47 -9.45
C CYS A 141 -2.62 12.01 -9.40
N GLU A 142 -3.25 12.66 -10.37
CA GLU A 142 -3.40 14.13 -10.40
C GLU A 142 -4.13 14.65 -9.16
N ARG A 143 -5.15 13.95 -8.68
CA ARG A 143 -5.86 14.30 -7.45
C ARG A 143 -4.97 14.16 -6.21
N VAL A 144 -4.16 13.09 -6.14
CA VAL A 144 -3.19 12.90 -5.04
C VAL A 144 -2.18 14.04 -5.02
N ILE A 145 -1.60 14.37 -6.17
CA ILE A 145 -0.61 15.46 -6.28
C ILE A 145 -1.25 16.79 -5.91
N SER A 146 -2.43 17.10 -6.44
CA SER A 146 -3.14 18.34 -6.12
C SER A 146 -3.48 18.45 -4.62
N ALA A 147 -3.86 17.34 -3.99
CA ALA A 147 -4.15 17.32 -2.55
C ALA A 147 -2.88 17.52 -1.71
N PHE A 148 -1.76 16.96 -2.15
CA PHE A 148 -0.46 17.15 -1.51
C PHE A 148 0.01 18.61 -1.68
N GLU A 149 0.00 19.16 -2.89
CA GLU A 149 0.44 20.53 -3.20
C GLU A 149 -0.42 21.61 -2.52
N ALA A 150 -1.72 21.34 -2.34
CA ALA A 150 -2.61 22.25 -1.63
C ALA A 150 -2.20 22.46 -0.15
N GLN A 151 -1.53 21.48 0.44
CA GLN A 151 -1.00 21.56 1.81
C GLN A 151 0.43 22.14 1.84
N HIS A 152 1.10 22.22 0.67
CA HIS A 152 2.49 22.67 0.53
C HIS A 152 2.60 23.83 -0.44
N ARG A 153 2.49 25.05 0.07
CA ARG A 153 2.57 26.27 -0.75
C ARG A 153 3.97 26.65 -1.21
N GLU A 154 5.00 26.03 -0.66
CA GLU A 154 6.40 26.26 -1.03
C GLU A 154 6.92 25.04 -1.80
N ALA A 155 7.37 25.26 -3.04
CA ALA A 155 7.81 24.22 -3.96
C ALA A 155 9.22 23.68 -3.64
N ASP A 156 9.42 23.20 -2.40
CA ASP A 156 10.68 22.57 -1.98
C ASP A 156 10.84 21.16 -2.55
N TYR A 157 9.74 20.57 -3.01
CA TYR A 157 9.68 19.22 -3.57
C TYR A 157 8.79 19.16 -4.80
N ARG A 158 9.22 18.40 -5.79
CA ARG A 158 8.43 18.02 -6.94
C ARG A 158 7.93 16.60 -6.77
N VAL A 159 6.64 16.38 -7.04
CA VAL A 159 6.03 15.06 -7.06
C VAL A 159 5.70 14.70 -8.50
N ASP A 160 6.25 13.60 -8.96
CA ASP A 160 5.99 13.04 -10.29
C ASP A 160 5.35 11.66 -10.14
N TYR A 161 4.68 11.19 -11.19
CA TYR A 161 4.14 9.82 -11.20
C TYR A 161 4.33 9.13 -12.54
N GLU A 162 4.43 7.82 -12.50
CA GLU A 162 4.44 6.93 -13.65
C GLU A 162 3.38 5.85 -13.46
N ILE A 163 2.62 5.55 -14.54
CA ILE A 163 1.55 4.54 -14.50
C ILE A 163 1.91 3.39 -15.43
N ARG A 164 1.72 2.17 -14.93
CA ARG A 164 1.88 0.92 -15.68
C ARG A 164 0.66 0.04 -15.48
N ALA A 165 0.26 -0.67 -16.54
CA ALA A 165 -0.77 -1.70 -16.41
C ALA A 165 -0.25 -2.86 -15.54
N VAL A 166 -1.11 -3.42 -14.70
CA VAL A 166 -0.80 -4.65 -13.97
C VAL A 166 -0.76 -5.80 -14.96
N GLN A 167 0.34 -6.55 -14.97
CA GLN A 167 0.58 -7.68 -15.85
C GLN A 167 1.08 -8.88 -15.04
N GLY A 168 0.66 -10.09 -15.43
CA GLY A 168 1.06 -11.32 -14.76
C GLY A 168 2.53 -11.67 -14.97
N GLU A 169 3.07 -11.37 -16.17
CA GLU A 169 4.46 -11.61 -16.53
C GLU A 169 5.15 -10.29 -16.87
N TRP A 170 6.34 -10.11 -16.31
CA TRP A 170 7.21 -9.01 -16.69
C TRP A 170 7.98 -9.41 -17.97
N GLN A 171 7.66 -8.78 -19.07
CA GLN A 171 8.46 -8.88 -20.29
C GLN A 171 9.52 -7.75 -20.26
N ALA A 172 10.79 -8.16 -20.15
CA ALA A 172 11.94 -7.24 -20.15
C ALA A 172 12.15 -6.62 -21.54
#